data_2bc5d9803c162377f16bbed2a9b9864c
#
_entry.id   2bc5d9803c162377f16bbed2a9b9864c
#
_cell.length_a   1.000
_cell.length_b   1.000
_cell.length_c   1.000
_cell.angle_alpha   90.00
_cell.angle_beta   90.00
_cell.angle_gamma   90.00
#
_symmetry.space_group_name_H-M   'P 1'
#
loop_
_entity.id
_entity.type
_entity.pdbx_description
1 polymer ?
#
loop_
_entity_poly.entity_id
_entity_poly.type
_entity_poly.pdbx_seq_one_letter_code
_entity_poly.pdbx_strand_id
1 'polypeptide(L)'
;MLTSISADIMEKLKILSDAAKFDVACTSSGASRSGNGNDMGSAFASGICHSFTADGRCISLLKILFTNECIYDCKYCINRCTNDVERVTFTPEEVCKLTVEFYRRNYIEGLFLSSGIIESPEHTMQLLYTTLFLLRNKYHFNGYIHIKGIPGASSEVLEMIGYLCDRMSVNLELPTAEGLRAVAPNKARKNILTPMRFIQNGIKDSRMYHGNSSMKNRMYIDEQAYYEQMAEIKDSTARLSEYHRSLRVATDCGKADKLAEKSWESGLSIKRPDRYYVPAGQSTQMIVGATGESDYQIISVAEAMYNRFDMKRVFYSAFVNVNMDESLPGIGQPPPLKREHRLYQADFLMRFYGFKAGELLSEDNQNFNDYIDPKCQWSVGHLECFPVEIMTADYYTLLRVPGIGTNSVRRIIKARKHAKLSFTDLKKMGVVLKRALYFITCDGRMMYNTKLDESYITRHLIYNERPDTMLLADNKSCTYEQMSIFDFISE
;
A
#
# COMPACT_ATOMS: atom_id res chain seq x y z
N MET A 1 -21.31 19.80 -14.33
CA MET A 1 -20.42 20.97 -14.29
C MET A 1 -19.77 21.07 -12.90
N LEU A 2 -18.45 21.20 -12.84
CA LEU A 2 -17.69 21.43 -11.62
C LEU A 2 -17.74 22.93 -11.24
N THR A 3 -18.93 23.52 -11.21
CA THR A 3 -19.15 24.97 -11.08
C THR A 3 -18.71 25.58 -9.73
N SER A 4 -18.34 24.75 -8.76
CA SER A 4 -17.88 25.22 -7.43
C SER A 4 -16.36 25.16 -7.23
N ILE A 5 -15.62 24.53 -8.15
CA ILE A 5 -14.15 24.42 -8.09
C ILE A 5 -13.57 25.39 -9.12
N SER A 6 -12.62 26.23 -8.70
CA SER A 6 -11.96 27.19 -9.60
C SER A 6 -11.07 26.47 -10.62
N ALA A 7 -10.81 27.13 -11.76
CA ALA A 7 -9.92 26.58 -12.81
C ALA A 7 -8.51 26.34 -12.26
N ASP A 8 -8.00 27.23 -11.43
CA ASP A 8 -6.71 27.13 -10.75
C ASP A 8 -6.58 25.85 -9.89
N ILE A 9 -7.59 25.51 -9.10
CA ILE A 9 -7.61 24.26 -8.31
C ILE A 9 -7.60 23.03 -9.21
N MET A 10 -8.26 23.08 -10.37
CA MET A 10 -8.27 21.96 -11.32
C MET A 10 -6.92 21.78 -12.02
N GLU A 11 -6.20 22.85 -12.29
CA GLU A 11 -4.84 22.81 -12.83
C GLU A 11 -3.86 22.21 -11.82
N LYS A 12 -3.87 22.68 -10.57
CA LYS A 12 -3.12 22.08 -9.46
C LYS A 12 -3.45 20.58 -9.30
N LEU A 13 -4.74 20.21 -9.39
CA LEU A 13 -5.17 18.82 -9.29
C LEU A 13 -4.54 17.95 -10.38
N LYS A 14 -4.47 18.44 -11.61
CA LYS A 14 -3.84 17.73 -12.73
C LYS A 14 -2.36 17.45 -12.44
N ILE A 15 -1.60 18.46 -12.06
CA ILE A 15 -0.16 18.35 -11.76
C ILE A 15 0.08 17.40 -10.57
N LEU A 16 -0.63 17.61 -9.47
CA LEU A 16 -0.40 16.86 -8.22
C LEU A 16 -0.96 15.44 -8.24
N SER A 17 -1.98 15.14 -9.05
CA SER A 17 -2.43 13.78 -9.28
C SER A 17 -1.49 13.01 -10.18
N ASP A 18 -0.90 13.65 -11.19
CA ASP A 18 0.11 13.05 -12.05
C ASP A 18 1.39 12.75 -11.28
N ALA A 19 1.85 13.66 -10.46
CA ALA A 19 2.99 13.42 -9.56
C ALA A 19 2.74 12.28 -8.54
N ALA A 20 1.48 12.03 -8.17
CA ALA A 20 1.10 10.95 -7.26
C ALA A 20 1.07 9.55 -7.91
N LYS A 21 1.20 9.41 -9.23
CA LYS A 21 1.19 8.10 -9.93
C LYS A 21 2.29 7.17 -9.46
N PHE A 22 3.46 7.71 -9.17
CA PHE A 22 4.64 6.96 -8.73
C PHE A 22 4.56 6.47 -7.29
N ASP A 23 3.51 6.81 -6.57
CA ASP A 23 3.24 6.32 -5.22
C ASP A 23 2.28 5.12 -5.28
N VAL A 24 2.82 3.89 -5.24
CA VAL A 24 2.11 2.64 -5.60
C VAL A 24 1.20 2.11 -4.49
N ALA A 25 0.94 2.86 -3.44
CA ALA A 25 0.04 2.39 -2.36
C ALA A 25 -1.40 2.04 -2.80
N CYS A 26 -1.72 2.17 -4.11
CA CYS A 26 -3.02 1.84 -4.69
C CYS A 26 -2.91 1.55 -6.18
N THR A 27 -3.71 0.63 -6.70
CA THR A 27 -3.90 0.42 -8.15
C THR A 27 -4.87 1.47 -8.69
N SER A 28 -4.43 2.37 -9.59
CA SER A 28 -5.29 3.34 -10.28
C SER A 28 -5.91 2.70 -11.53
N SER A 29 -7.20 2.94 -11.77
CA SER A 29 -7.81 2.66 -13.07
C SER A 29 -7.47 3.79 -14.06
N GLY A 30 -6.69 3.52 -15.07
CA GLY A 30 -6.18 4.51 -16.04
C GLY A 30 -7.14 4.93 -17.17
N ALA A 31 -8.46 4.97 -16.94
CA ALA A 31 -9.40 5.37 -17.98
C ALA A 31 -9.70 6.87 -17.95
N SER A 32 -9.36 7.60 -19.03
CA SER A 32 -9.80 8.98 -19.28
C SER A 32 -10.58 9.06 -20.59
N ARG A 33 -11.79 9.59 -20.51
CA ARG A 33 -12.61 9.90 -21.69
C ARG A 33 -13.37 11.20 -21.43
N SER A 34 -13.23 12.18 -22.31
CA SER A 34 -14.08 13.36 -22.35
C SER A 34 -15.28 13.09 -23.25
N GLY A 35 -16.48 13.34 -22.73
CA GLY A 35 -17.70 13.23 -23.53
C GLY A 35 -17.78 14.35 -24.57
N ASN A 36 -18.10 13.99 -25.80
CA ASN A 36 -18.34 14.91 -26.93
C ASN A 36 -19.81 15.39 -26.91
N GLY A 37 -20.26 16.13 -25.92
CA GLY A 37 -21.59 16.75 -25.91
C GLY A 37 -22.83 15.86 -26.11
N ASN A 38 -22.69 14.74 -26.81
CA ASN A 38 -23.75 13.78 -27.10
C ASN A 38 -23.64 12.47 -26.30
N ASP A 39 -22.56 12.27 -25.56
CA ASP A 39 -22.35 11.06 -24.77
C ASP A 39 -22.63 11.33 -23.27
N MET A 40 -23.30 10.38 -22.62
CA MET A 40 -23.51 10.46 -21.17
C MET A 40 -22.27 10.02 -20.42
N GLY A 41 -21.61 10.99 -19.73
CA GLY A 41 -20.52 10.76 -18.78
C GLY A 41 -19.14 11.10 -19.31
N SER A 42 -18.28 11.54 -18.43
CA SER A 42 -16.85 11.76 -18.66
C SER A 42 -16.06 10.89 -17.67
N ALA A 43 -15.07 10.16 -18.14
CA ALA A 43 -14.11 9.49 -17.29
C ALA A 43 -12.90 10.41 -17.09
N PHE A 44 -12.68 10.90 -15.87
CA PHE A 44 -11.48 11.65 -15.52
C PHE A 44 -10.43 10.72 -14.96
N ALA A 45 -9.25 10.74 -15.53
CA ALA A 45 -8.08 10.03 -15.05
C ALA A 45 -7.38 10.74 -13.88
N SER A 46 -8.07 11.58 -13.17
CA SER A 46 -7.49 12.37 -12.09
C SER A 46 -7.50 11.59 -10.79
N GLY A 47 -6.35 10.97 -10.43
CA GLY A 47 -6.01 10.64 -9.05
C GLY A 47 -6.97 9.74 -8.28
N ILE A 48 -7.91 9.03 -8.91
CA ILE A 48 -8.77 8.08 -8.22
C ILE A 48 -8.08 6.73 -8.20
N CYS A 49 -7.78 6.24 -7.01
CA CYS A 49 -7.23 4.91 -6.81
C CYS A 49 -8.23 3.99 -6.12
N HIS A 50 -8.04 2.69 -6.30
CA HIS A 50 -8.87 1.67 -5.68
C HIS A 50 -8.08 0.97 -4.58
N SER A 51 -8.64 0.93 -3.38
CA SER A 51 -8.11 0.18 -2.25
C SER A 51 -9.10 -0.90 -1.83
N PHE A 52 -8.62 -2.06 -1.40
CA PHE A 52 -9.49 -3.13 -0.93
C PHE A 52 -9.53 -3.14 0.60
N THR A 53 -10.74 -3.21 1.15
CA THR A 53 -10.97 -3.43 2.58
C THR A 53 -10.71 -4.90 2.95
N ALA A 54 -10.65 -5.18 4.24
CA ALA A 54 -10.46 -6.55 4.73
C ALA A 54 -11.60 -7.51 4.35
N ASP A 55 -12.79 -6.98 4.10
CA ASP A 55 -13.97 -7.71 3.62
C ASP A 55 -14.03 -7.86 2.09
N GLY A 56 -13.01 -7.39 1.37
CA GLY A 56 -12.88 -7.52 -0.09
C GLY A 56 -13.63 -6.46 -0.89
N ARG A 57 -14.26 -5.46 -0.27
CA ARG A 57 -14.85 -4.33 -0.99
C ARG A 57 -13.78 -3.43 -1.58
N CYS A 58 -14.03 -2.96 -2.79
CA CYS A 58 -13.22 -1.94 -3.44
C CYS A 58 -13.67 -0.56 -3.00
N ILE A 59 -12.74 0.25 -2.50
CA ILE A 59 -12.96 1.64 -2.10
C ILE A 59 -12.26 2.54 -3.11
N SER A 60 -12.97 3.52 -3.66
CA SER A 60 -12.40 4.55 -4.53
C SER A 60 -11.87 5.72 -3.68
N LEU A 61 -10.61 6.07 -3.84
CA LEU A 61 -9.95 7.14 -3.08
C LEU A 61 -9.46 8.24 -4.02
N LEU A 62 -9.66 9.50 -3.64
CA LEU A 62 -8.94 10.61 -4.25
C LEU A 62 -7.48 10.55 -3.79
N LYS A 63 -6.57 10.23 -4.69
CA LYS A 63 -5.14 10.12 -4.42
C LYS A 63 -4.42 11.33 -5.00
N ILE A 64 -3.91 12.19 -4.13
CA ILE A 64 -3.21 13.41 -4.50
C ILE A 64 -2.00 13.64 -3.61
N LEU A 65 -1.05 14.42 -4.14
CA LEU A 65 -0.05 15.10 -3.33
C LEU A 65 -0.63 16.42 -2.81
N PHE A 66 -0.31 16.75 -1.56
CA PHE A 66 -0.56 18.10 -1.02
C PHE A 66 0.32 19.12 -1.75
N THR A 67 1.57 18.73 -2.00
CA THR A 67 2.53 19.49 -2.79
C THR A 67 3.52 18.56 -3.49
N ASN A 68 4.01 18.95 -4.66
CA ASN A 68 5.17 18.33 -5.30
C ASN A 68 6.47 19.12 -5.05
N GLU A 69 6.42 20.20 -4.28
CA GLU A 69 7.61 20.86 -3.78
C GLU A 69 8.28 20.02 -2.70
N CYS A 70 9.61 19.82 -2.79
CA CYS A 70 10.32 18.95 -1.87
C CYS A 70 11.75 19.45 -1.65
N ILE A 71 12.17 19.49 -0.39
CA ILE A 71 13.58 19.82 -0.01
C ILE A 71 14.52 18.63 -0.12
N TYR A 72 14.00 17.41 -0.33
CA TYR A 72 14.83 16.20 -0.43
C TYR A 72 15.22 15.89 -1.87
N ASP A 73 16.41 15.31 -2.01
CA ASP A 73 16.97 14.89 -3.29
C ASP A 73 17.01 13.36 -3.45
N CYS A 74 15.86 12.73 -3.32
CA CYS A 74 15.73 11.29 -3.51
C CYS A 74 15.85 10.95 -5.00
N LYS A 75 16.89 10.21 -5.41
CA LYS A 75 17.20 9.92 -6.82
C LYS A 75 16.08 9.22 -7.59
N TYR A 76 15.24 8.44 -6.89
CA TYR A 76 14.09 7.74 -7.50
C TYR A 76 12.85 8.61 -7.67
N CYS A 77 12.82 9.82 -7.10
CA CYS A 77 11.61 10.62 -7.02
C CYS A 77 11.58 11.69 -8.12
N ILE A 78 10.48 11.75 -8.87
CA ILE A 78 10.28 12.81 -9.87
C ILE A 78 10.22 14.21 -9.23
N ASN A 79 9.81 14.30 -7.97
CA ASN A 79 9.66 15.55 -7.23
C ASN A 79 10.91 15.93 -6.41
N ARG A 80 12.09 15.31 -6.70
CA ARG A 80 13.35 15.70 -6.04
C ARG A 80 13.64 17.17 -6.26
N CYS A 81 14.31 17.82 -5.30
CA CYS A 81 14.55 19.27 -5.34
C CYS A 81 15.35 19.74 -6.56
N THR A 82 16.21 18.87 -7.10
CA THR A 82 17.08 19.18 -8.27
C THR A 82 16.37 19.05 -9.62
N ASN A 83 15.14 18.50 -9.68
CA ASN A 83 14.41 18.38 -10.93
C ASN A 83 13.71 19.70 -11.28
N ASP A 84 13.81 20.08 -12.56
CA ASP A 84 13.10 21.21 -13.15
C ASP A 84 11.68 20.75 -13.57
N VAL A 85 10.78 20.71 -12.61
CA VAL A 85 9.35 20.39 -12.81
C VAL A 85 8.51 21.51 -12.23
N GLU A 86 7.34 21.70 -12.82
CA GLU A 86 6.38 22.68 -12.31
C GLU A 86 5.98 22.34 -10.87
N ARG A 87 6.14 23.33 -9.95
CA ARG A 87 5.90 23.18 -8.52
C ARG A 87 4.60 23.85 -8.15
N VAL A 88 3.72 23.10 -7.52
CA VAL A 88 2.44 23.60 -7.03
C VAL A 88 2.13 23.04 -5.65
N THR A 89 1.41 23.84 -4.87
CA THR A 89 1.02 23.48 -3.51
C THR A 89 -0.45 23.79 -3.31
N PHE A 90 -1.21 22.84 -2.76
CA PHE A 90 -2.56 23.11 -2.29
C PHE A 90 -2.54 23.82 -0.95
N THR A 91 -3.58 24.61 -0.68
CA THR A 91 -3.92 24.98 0.68
C THR A 91 -4.76 23.88 1.34
N PRO A 92 -4.81 23.80 2.68
CA PRO A 92 -5.68 22.86 3.39
C PRO A 92 -7.15 22.96 2.96
N GLU A 93 -7.66 24.17 2.73
CA GLU A 93 -9.03 24.40 2.27
C GLU A 93 -9.28 23.89 0.85
N GLU A 94 -8.33 24.04 -0.06
CA GLU A 94 -8.45 23.54 -1.43
C GLU A 94 -8.58 22.01 -1.44
N VAL A 95 -7.75 21.30 -0.65
CA VAL A 95 -7.85 19.84 -0.51
C VAL A 95 -9.20 19.44 0.11
N CYS A 96 -9.65 20.16 1.14
CA CYS A 96 -10.96 19.92 1.76
C CYS A 96 -12.08 20.09 0.74
N LYS A 97 -12.08 21.19 -0.01
CA LYS A 97 -13.08 21.48 -1.02
C LYS A 97 -13.13 20.42 -2.11
N LEU A 98 -11.98 20.03 -2.64
CA LEU A 98 -11.87 18.95 -3.62
C LEU A 98 -12.45 17.64 -3.07
N THR A 99 -12.02 17.24 -1.89
CA THR A 99 -12.43 15.98 -1.26
C THR A 99 -13.94 15.94 -1.04
N VAL A 100 -14.51 16.99 -0.50
CA VAL A 100 -15.95 17.07 -0.19
C VAL A 100 -16.79 17.09 -1.48
N GLU A 101 -16.38 17.86 -2.49
CA GLU A 101 -17.08 17.93 -3.78
C GLU A 101 -17.06 16.60 -4.53
N PHE A 102 -15.91 15.89 -4.56
CA PHE A 102 -15.80 14.56 -5.19
C PHE A 102 -16.61 13.52 -4.42
N TYR A 103 -16.61 13.58 -3.08
CA TYR A 103 -17.40 12.68 -2.24
C TYR A 103 -18.91 12.89 -2.43
N ARG A 104 -19.40 14.12 -2.42
CA ARG A 104 -20.82 14.47 -2.63
C ARG A 104 -21.34 14.00 -3.99
N ARG A 105 -20.47 13.88 -4.97
CA ARG A 105 -20.80 13.38 -6.31
C ARG A 105 -20.63 11.87 -6.48
N ASN A 106 -20.32 11.15 -5.39
CA ASN A 106 -20.06 9.73 -5.38
C ASN A 106 -18.91 9.28 -6.29
N TYR A 107 -17.93 10.16 -6.55
CA TYR A 107 -16.74 9.79 -7.32
C TYR A 107 -15.73 9.04 -6.44
N ILE A 108 -15.70 9.33 -5.15
CA ILE A 108 -14.79 8.76 -4.18
C ILE A 108 -15.51 8.41 -2.88
N GLU A 109 -14.95 7.45 -2.15
CA GLU A 109 -15.36 7.09 -0.79
C GLU A 109 -14.38 7.62 0.27
N GLY A 110 -13.23 8.14 -0.16
CA GLY A 110 -12.22 8.65 0.75
C GLY A 110 -11.09 9.41 0.08
N LEU A 111 -10.12 9.80 0.90
CA LEU A 111 -8.92 10.56 0.53
C LEU A 111 -7.67 9.73 0.83
N PHE A 112 -6.73 9.67 -0.12
CA PHE A 112 -5.34 9.27 0.12
C PHE A 112 -4.45 10.49 -0.13
N LEU A 113 -3.88 11.03 0.96
CA LEU A 113 -3.08 12.24 0.93
C LEU A 113 -1.62 11.93 1.25
N SER A 114 -0.75 12.27 0.32
CA SER A 114 0.70 12.26 0.45
C SER A 114 1.26 13.65 0.17
N SER A 115 2.58 13.85 0.31
CA SER A 115 3.19 15.17 0.10
C SER A 115 4.66 15.06 -0.27
N GLY A 116 5.18 16.00 -1.04
CA GLY A 116 6.55 16.44 -0.95
C GLY A 116 6.82 17.07 0.43
N ILE A 117 8.03 17.49 0.71
CA ILE A 117 8.43 18.06 2.00
C ILE A 117 8.82 19.52 1.79
N ILE A 118 7.97 20.43 2.27
CA ILE A 118 8.21 21.88 2.25
C ILE A 118 8.89 22.28 3.56
N GLU A 119 9.94 23.08 3.50
CA GLU A 119 10.68 23.62 4.63
C GLU A 119 11.21 22.56 5.62
N SER A 120 10.33 21.74 6.18
CA SER A 120 10.70 20.67 7.12
C SER A 120 9.65 19.56 7.15
N PRO A 121 10.01 18.34 7.61
CA PRO A 121 9.04 17.28 7.86
C PRO A 121 7.91 17.69 8.80
N GLU A 122 8.27 18.45 9.85
CA GLU A 122 7.32 18.91 10.86
C GLU A 122 6.31 19.89 10.27
N HIS A 123 6.80 20.92 9.57
CA HIS A 123 5.94 21.91 8.90
C HIS A 123 4.94 21.24 7.95
N THR A 124 5.44 20.36 7.10
CA THR A 124 4.58 19.67 6.14
C THR A 124 3.52 18.81 6.84
N MET A 125 3.88 18.08 7.90
CA MET A 125 2.90 17.29 8.65
C MET A 125 1.86 18.16 9.36
N GLN A 126 2.20 19.36 9.77
CA GLN A 126 1.24 20.32 10.34
C GLN A 126 0.21 20.80 9.31
N LEU A 127 0.63 21.06 8.08
CA LEU A 127 -0.30 21.37 6.98
C LEU A 127 -1.26 20.21 6.69
N LEU A 128 -0.73 18.98 6.70
CA LEU A 128 -1.54 17.78 6.55
C LEU A 128 -2.50 17.61 7.74
N TYR A 129 -2.04 17.84 8.97
CA TYR A 129 -2.89 17.85 10.16
C TYR A 129 -4.04 18.86 10.02
N THR A 130 -3.74 20.11 9.64
CA THR A 130 -4.75 21.16 9.43
C THR A 130 -5.79 20.71 8.42
N THR A 131 -5.37 20.11 7.32
CA THR A 131 -6.27 19.56 6.30
C THR A 131 -7.23 18.52 6.88
N LEU A 132 -6.70 17.52 7.61
CA LEU A 132 -7.51 16.46 8.21
C LEU A 132 -8.45 17.00 9.29
N PHE A 133 -7.96 17.96 10.08
CA PHE A 133 -8.72 18.63 11.11
C PHE A 133 -9.93 19.37 10.52
N LEU A 134 -9.73 20.15 9.45
CA LEU A 134 -10.80 20.83 8.75
C LEU A 134 -11.80 19.85 8.14
N LEU A 135 -11.33 18.79 7.49
CA LEU A 135 -12.20 17.74 6.93
C LEU A 135 -13.11 17.15 8.01
N ARG A 136 -12.56 16.78 9.16
CA ARG A 136 -13.33 16.11 10.23
C ARG A 136 -14.24 17.05 11.01
N ASN A 137 -13.77 18.27 11.35
CA ASN A 137 -14.47 19.15 12.28
C ASN A 137 -15.29 20.25 11.59
N LYS A 138 -14.80 20.81 10.48
CA LYS A 138 -15.50 21.87 9.74
C LYS A 138 -16.47 21.30 8.70
N TYR A 139 -16.00 20.33 7.91
CA TYR A 139 -16.77 19.73 6.82
C TYR A 139 -17.52 18.46 7.23
N HIS A 140 -17.32 17.97 8.45
CA HIS A 140 -17.92 16.75 8.99
C HIS A 140 -17.74 15.52 8.04
N PHE A 141 -16.60 15.51 7.35
CA PHE A 141 -16.27 14.43 6.43
C PHE A 141 -16.01 13.12 7.20
N ASN A 142 -16.85 12.12 7.00
CA ASN A 142 -16.76 10.82 7.67
C ASN A 142 -16.24 9.70 6.76
N GLY A 143 -15.83 10.02 5.52
CA GLY A 143 -15.22 9.09 4.59
C GLY A 143 -13.83 8.61 5.05
N TYR A 144 -13.31 7.59 4.38
CA TYR A 144 -12.01 7.00 4.67
C TYR A 144 -10.87 7.98 4.38
N ILE A 145 -9.91 8.08 5.29
CA ILE A 145 -8.69 8.89 5.12
C ILE A 145 -7.45 8.03 5.33
N HIS A 146 -6.63 7.95 4.29
CA HIS A 146 -5.29 7.40 4.34
C HIS A 146 -4.26 8.53 4.21
N ILE A 147 -3.39 8.66 5.19
CA ILE A 147 -2.33 9.66 5.22
C ILE A 147 -0.95 9.01 5.10
N LYS A 148 -0.06 9.65 4.38
CA LYS A 148 1.34 9.27 4.33
C LYS A 148 2.14 10.09 5.34
N GLY A 149 2.59 9.45 6.41
CA GLY A 149 3.44 10.07 7.42
C GLY A 149 4.84 10.35 6.87
N ILE A 150 5.35 11.54 7.16
CA ILE A 150 6.65 11.99 6.69
C ILE A 150 7.72 11.56 7.70
N PRO A 151 8.78 10.84 7.25
CA PRO A 151 9.90 10.49 8.11
C PRO A 151 10.58 11.72 8.71
N GLY A 152 10.78 11.73 10.02
CA GLY A 152 11.41 12.83 10.74
C GLY A 152 10.46 13.84 11.37
N ALA A 153 9.16 13.69 11.17
CA ALA A 153 8.17 14.45 11.93
C ALA A 153 8.10 14.03 13.40
N SER A 154 7.64 14.93 14.26
CA SER A 154 7.52 14.68 15.69
C SER A 154 6.45 13.63 16.03
N SER A 155 6.58 13.01 17.21
CA SER A 155 5.57 12.07 17.71
C SER A 155 4.24 12.74 17.97
N GLU A 156 4.26 13.97 18.41
CA GLU A 156 3.08 14.77 18.76
C GLU A 156 2.17 14.99 17.56
N VAL A 157 2.73 15.44 16.44
CA VAL A 157 1.93 15.64 15.22
C VAL A 157 1.42 14.32 14.64
N LEU A 158 2.21 13.24 14.75
CA LEU A 158 1.78 11.90 14.33
C LEU A 158 0.65 11.37 15.19
N GLU A 159 0.66 11.66 16.49
CA GLU A 159 -0.42 11.29 17.40
C GLU A 159 -1.72 11.99 17.02
N MET A 160 -1.69 13.31 16.87
CA MET A 160 -2.87 14.09 16.49
C MET A 160 -3.48 13.64 15.15
N ILE A 161 -2.64 13.40 14.15
CA ILE A 161 -3.08 12.90 12.84
C ILE A 161 -3.66 11.49 12.97
N GLY A 162 -3.09 10.65 13.82
CA GLY A 162 -3.55 9.28 14.01
C GLY A 162 -4.99 9.16 14.46
N TYR A 163 -5.50 10.11 15.22
CA TYR A 163 -6.94 10.18 15.59
C TYR A 163 -7.84 10.73 14.49
N LEU A 164 -7.29 11.39 13.48
CA LEU A 164 -8.07 11.98 12.39
C LEU A 164 -8.10 11.11 11.13
N CYS A 165 -7.13 10.22 10.96
CA CYS A 165 -7.05 9.32 9.81
C CYS A 165 -7.52 7.91 10.16
N ASP A 166 -7.83 7.12 9.13
CA ASP A 166 -8.18 5.71 9.28
C ASP A 166 -6.95 4.81 9.08
N ARG A 167 -6.05 5.19 8.19
CA ARG A 167 -4.78 4.51 7.95
C ARG A 167 -3.63 5.50 7.87
N MET A 168 -2.50 5.11 8.42
CA MET A 168 -1.25 5.83 8.28
C MET A 168 -0.19 4.93 7.64
N SER A 169 0.58 5.44 6.70
CA SER A 169 1.71 4.72 6.12
C SER A 169 2.97 5.55 6.21
N VAL A 170 4.07 4.90 6.55
CA VAL A 170 5.42 5.46 6.45
C VAL A 170 6.21 4.56 5.53
N ASN A 171 6.77 5.09 4.46
CA ASN A 171 7.50 4.28 3.50
C ASN A 171 8.87 3.88 4.03
N LEU A 172 9.16 2.57 3.92
CA LEU A 172 10.49 2.04 4.20
C LEU A 172 11.48 2.38 3.08
N GLU A 173 10.98 2.49 1.87
CA GLU A 173 11.62 2.74 0.58
C GLU A 173 12.50 1.56 0.14
N LEU A 174 13.54 1.25 0.88
CA LEU A 174 14.48 0.17 0.55
C LEU A 174 14.68 -0.78 1.73
N PRO A 175 14.94 -2.07 1.47
CA PRO A 175 15.14 -3.07 2.52
C PRO A 175 16.44 -2.87 3.29
N THR A 176 17.49 -2.30 2.67
CA THR A 176 18.81 -2.09 3.29
C THR A 176 19.07 -0.62 3.64
N ALA A 177 19.89 -0.40 4.67
CA ALA A 177 20.29 0.96 5.04
C ALA A 177 21.31 1.56 4.04
N GLU A 178 22.06 0.70 3.37
CA GLU A 178 23.04 1.11 2.35
C GLU A 178 22.33 1.57 1.08
N GLY A 179 21.38 0.78 0.59
CA GLY A 179 20.55 1.15 -0.55
C GLY A 179 19.81 2.47 -0.28
N LEU A 180 19.22 2.61 0.93
CA LEU A 180 18.53 3.85 1.30
C LEU A 180 19.48 5.07 1.26
N ARG A 181 20.69 4.96 1.79
CA ARG A 181 21.68 6.05 1.74
C ARG A 181 22.11 6.39 0.32
N ALA A 182 22.24 5.39 -0.54
CA ALA A 182 22.67 5.58 -1.93
C ALA A 182 21.63 6.36 -2.77
N VAL A 183 20.34 6.14 -2.55
CA VAL A 183 19.25 6.70 -3.38
C VAL A 183 18.42 7.78 -2.69
N ALA A 184 18.45 7.86 -1.36
CA ALA A 184 17.71 8.84 -0.57
C ALA A 184 18.57 9.37 0.59
N PRO A 185 19.62 10.15 0.34
CA PRO A 185 20.61 10.55 1.34
C PRO A 185 20.01 11.35 2.50
N ASN A 186 18.92 12.05 2.27
CA ASN A 186 18.19 12.82 3.31
C ASN A 186 17.33 11.94 4.23
N LYS A 187 17.15 10.65 3.94
CA LYS A 187 16.34 9.72 4.73
C LYS A 187 17.19 8.80 5.57
N ALA A 188 17.15 8.95 6.88
CA ALA A 188 17.80 8.01 7.81
C ALA A 188 16.84 6.89 8.20
N ARG A 189 17.32 5.64 8.27
CA ARG A 189 16.51 4.48 8.68
C ARG A 189 15.82 4.67 10.02
N LYS A 190 16.52 5.31 10.97
CA LYS A 190 15.97 5.64 12.29
C LYS A 190 14.72 6.53 12.16
N ASN A 191 14.77 7.54 11.29
CA ASN A 191 13.67 8.48 11.09
C ASN A 191 12.42 7.81 10.44
N ILE A 192 12.59 6.64 9.83
CA ILE A 192 11.50 5.83 9.26
C ILE A 192 10.95 4.86 10.32
N LEU A 193 11.83 4.13 11.02
CA LEU A 193 11.39 3.07 11.95
C LEU A 193 10.83 3.62 13.25
N THR A 194 11.30 4.79 13.73
CA THR A 194 10.78 5.42 14.96
C THR A 194 9.29 5.79 14.84
N PRO A 195 8.83 6.51 13.79
CA PRO A 195 7.41 6.74 13.56
C PRO A 195 6.58 5.46 13.44
N MET A 196 7.09 4.44 12.73
CA MET A 196 6.38 3.16 12.61
C MET A 196 6.15 2.49 13.97
N ARG A 197 7.14 2.54 14.85
CA ARG A 197 7.04 2.01 16.22
C ARG A 197 6.06 2.81 17.05
N PHE A 198 6.10 4.13 16.94
CA PHE A 198 5.18 5.03 17.61
C PHE A 198 3.73 4.75 17.20
N ILE A 199 3.46 4.67 15.90
CA ILE A 199 2.13 4.34 15.37
C ILE A 199 1.68 2.96 15.86
N GLN A 200 2.56 1.95 15.88
CA GLN A 200 2.25 0.62 16.39
C GLN A 200 1.79 0.65 17.85
N ASN A 201 2.52 1.39 18.71
CA ASN A 201 2.18 1.51 20.11
C ASN A 201 0.84 2.23 20.28
N GLY A 202 0.62 3.37 19.62
CA GLY A 202 -0.64 4.08 19.66
C GLY A 202 -1.84 3.23 19.20
N ILE A 203 -1.68 2.38 18.18
CA ILE A 203 -2.72 1.42 17.76
C ILE A 203 -2.99 0.39 18.86
N LYS A 204 -1.95 -0.14 19.51
CA LYS A 204 -2.10 -1.11 20.61
C LYS A 204 -2.81 -0.49 21.80
N ASP A 205 -2.36 0.68 22.22
CA ASP A 205 -2.90 1.41 23.35
C ASP A 205 -4.37 1.78 23.11
N SER A 206 -4.69 2.29 21.94
CA SER A 206 -6.06 2.58 21.54
C SER A 206 -6.97 1.33 21.55
N ARG A 207 -6.47 0.18 21.10
CA ARG A 207 -7.22 -1.09 21.13
C ARG A 207 -7.41 -1.60 22.55
N MET A 208 -6.39 -1.49 23.41
CA MET A 208 -6.50 -1.87 24.82
C MET A 208 -7.51 -0.99 25.52
N TYR A 209 -7.51 0.30 25.22
CA TYR A 209 -8.41 1.28 25.78
C TYR A 209 -9.87 1.05 25.38
N HIS A 210 -10.16 0.87 24.11
CA HIS A 210 -11.52 0.66 23.61
C HIS A 210 -12.05 -0.78 23.80
N GLY A 211 -11.20 -1.69 24.29
CA GLY A 211 -11.47 -3.12 24.36
C GLY A 211 -11.47 -3.78 22.97
N ASN A 212 -11.47 -5.10 22.93
CA ASN A 212 -11.80 -5.82 21.69
C ASN A 212 -13.28 -5.59 21.42
N SER A 213 -13.61 -4.84 20.40
CA SER A 213 -14.94 -4.29 20.09
C SER A 213 -16.04 -5.31 19.79
N SER A 214 -15.83 -6.60 20.06
CA SER A 214 -16.88 -7.61 20.13
C SER A 214 -17.56 -7.68 21.49
N MET A 215 -17.05 -7.02 22.53
CA MET A 215 -17.71 -6.92 23.84
C MET A 215 -18.05 -5.46 24.13
N LYS A 216 -19.35 -5.20 24.25
CA LYS A 216 -19.98 -3.92 24.62
C LYS A 216 -19.71 -3.51 26.09
N ASN A 217 -18.47 -3.48 26.54
CA ASN A 217 -18.12 -2.88 27.82
C ASN A 217 -17.10 -1.79 27.55
N ARG A 218 -17.59 -0.55 27.40
CA ARG A 218 -16.78 0.67 27.42
C ARG A 218 -16.14 0.79 28.79
N MET A 219 -14.83 0.62 28.89
CA MET A 219 -14.08 1.13 30.04
C MET A 219 -14.02 2.66 29.87
N TYR A 220 -14.51 3.40 30.82
CA TYR A 220 -14.33 4.83 30.92
C TYR A 220 -12.85 5.16 31.10
N ILE A 221 -12.30 6.04 30.26
CA ILE A 221 -11.08 6.76 30.62
C ILE A 221 -11.48 7.75 31.71
N ASP A 222 -10.63 7.85 32.72
CA ASP A 222 -10.60 9.03 33.55
C ASP A 222 -10.24 10.22 32.63
N GLU A 223 -11.25 11.05 32.36
CA GLU A 223 -11.09 12.26 31.53
C GLU A 223 -9.91 13.11 32.04
N GLN A 224 -9.63 13.07 33.32
CA GLN A 224 -8.59 13.82 33.97
C GLN A 224 -7.18 13.32 33.62
N ALA A 225 -6.95 12.02 33.61
CA ALA A 225 -5.70 11.41 33.20
C ALA A 225 -5.40 11.65 31.71
N TYR A 226 -6.44 11.68 30.88
CA TYR A 226 -6.32 12.02 29.46
C TYR A 226 -5.95 13.49 29.25
N TYR A 227 -6.56 14.41 30.01
CA TYR A 227 -6.25 15.84 29.95
C TYR A 227 -4.89 16.17 30.55
N GLU A 228 -4.42 15.45 31.57
CA GLU A 228 -3.09 15.59 32.14
C GLU A 228 -2.01 15.15 31.14
N GLN A 229 -2.20 14.02 30.47
CA GLN A 229 -1.31 13.54 29.42
C GLN A 229 -1.26 14.48 28.21
N MET A 230 -2.40 15.13 27.90
CA MET A 230 -2.50 16.15 26.86
C MET A 230 -1.96 17.51 27.29
N ALA A 231 -1.94 17.83 28.58
CA ALA A 231 -1.33 19.05 29.11
C ALA A 231 0.21 18.99 29.03
N GLU A 232 0.81 17.82 29.22
CA GLU A 232 2.25 17.62 29.00
C GLU A 232 2.64 17.79 27.53
N ILE A 233 1.77 17.39 26.60
CA ILE A 233 1.93 17.63 25.16
C ILE A 233 1.82 19.14 24.83
N LYS A 234 0.99 19.91 25.57
CA LYS A 234 0.82 21.37 25.38
C LYS A 234 2.09 22.18 25.56
N ASP A 235 2.96 21.79 26.46
CA ASP A 235 4.21 22.53 26.74
C ASP A 235 5.21 22.42 25.60
N SER A 236 5.19 21.29 24.86
CA SER A 236 5.99 21.12 23.63
C SER A 236 5.38 21.80 22.41
N THR A 237 4.08 22.11 22.45
CA THR A 237 3.31 22.71 21.35
C THR A 237 3.29 24.24 21.34
N ALA A 238 3.84 24.92 22.34
CA ALA A 238 3.99 26.38 22.35
C ALA A 238 4.74 26.90 21.10
N ARG A 239 5.70 26.11 20.58
CA ARG A 239 6.42 26.41 19.33
C ARG A 239 5.53 26.32 18.08
N LEU A 240 4.52 25.48 18.09
CA LEU A 240 3.56 25.29 16.99
C LEU A 240 2.54 26.44 16.89
N SER A 241 2.16 27.05 18.04
CA SER A 241 1.28 28.22 18.07
C SER A 241 1.93 29.46 17.44
N GLU A 242 3.23 29.60 17.59
CA GLU A 242 4.03 30.69 17.00
C GLU A 242 4.12 30.55 15.47
N TYR A 243 4.20 29.33 14.99
CA TYR A 243 4.18 29.01 13.57
C TYR A 243 2.83 29.25 12.89
N HIS A 244 1.71 28.87 13.52
CA HIS A 244 0.37 29.21 13.02
C HIS A 244 0.15 30.72 12.90
N ARG A 245 0.86 31.52 13.70
CA ARG A 245 0.87 32.97 13.60
C ARG A 245 1.56 33.48 12.32
N SER A 246 2.61 32.80 11.86
CA SER A 246 3.34 33.16 10.63
C SER A 246 2.58 32.80 9.35
N LEU A 247 1.75 31.75 9.36
CA LEU A 247 0.85 31.37 8.25
C LEU A 247 -0.29 32.41 8.02
N ARG A 248 -0.65 33.21 9.02
CA ARG A 248 -1.67 34.27 8.89
C ARG A 248 -1.32 35.34 7.88
N VAL A 249 -0.06 35.51 7.54
CA VAL A 249 0.40 36.55 6.60
C VAL A 249 0.17 36.12 5.13
N ALA A 250 -0.09 34.86 4.86
CA ALA A 250 -0.18 34.29 3.50
C ALA A 250 -1.59 33.95 3.00
N THR A 251 -2.62 33.92 3.85
CA THR A 251 -3.97 33.50 3.42
C THR A 251 -5.07 34.37 4.02
N ASP A 252 -5.88 34.96 3.16
CA ASP A 252 -7.03 35.82 3.49
C ASP A 252 -8.27 35.04 3.99
N CYS A 253 -8.07 33.93 4.70
CA CYS A 253 -9.11 33.01 5.16
C CYS A 253 -9.27 32.97 6.69
N GLY A 254 -9.40 34.15 7.30
CA GLY A 254 -9.33 34.37 8.74
C GLY A 254 -10.38 33.72 9.65
N LYS A 255 -11.32 32.90 9.14
CA LYS A 255 -12.29 32.14 9.96
C LYS A 255 -11.90 30.68 10.18
N ALA A 256 -11.29 30.05 9.19
CA ALA A 256 -10.89 28.64 9.29
C ALA A 256 -9.66 28.46 10.18
N ASP A 257 -8.72 29.41 10.08
CA ASP A 257 -7.52 29.46 10.93
C ASP A 257 -7.88 29.62 12.42
N LYS A 258 -8.87 30.49 12.72
CA LYS A 258 -9.36 30.66 14.10
C LYS A 258 -10.01 29.42 14.71
N LEU A 259 -10.61 28.55 13.90
CA LEU A 259 -11.17 27.27 14.35
C LEU A 259 -10.08 26.22 14.57
N ALA A 260 -9.10 26.17 13.69
CA ALA A 260 -7.94 25.30 13.84
C ALA A 260 -7.10 25.72 15.05
N GLU A 261 -6.85 27.03 15.24
CA GLU A 261 -6.16 27.58 16.41
C GLU A 261 -6.91 27.32 17.72
N LYS A 262 -8.22 27.57 17.75
CA LYS A 262 -9.01 27.33 18.96
C LYS A 262 -9.02 25.87 19.38
N SER A 263 -9.02 24.95 18.42
CA SER A 263 -8.93 23.53 18.74
C SER A 263 -7.54 23.12 19.19
N TRP A 264 -6.51 23.74 18.63
CA TRP A 264 -5.13 23.56 19.02
C TRP A 264 -4.86 24.10 20.43
N GLU A 265 -5.28 25.33 20.72
CA GLU A 265 -5.13 25.96 22.03
C GLU A 265 -5.99 25.30 23.12
N SER A 266 -7.14 24.71 22.74
CA SER A 266 -8.07 24.09 23.69
C SER A 266 -7.92 22.57 23.81
N GLY A 267 -7.06 21.93 23.03
CA GLY A 267 -6.99 20.46 22.96
C GLY A 267 -8.28 19.81 22.46
N LEU A 268 -9.20 20.61 21.91
CA LEU A 268 -10.55 20.20 21.53
C LEU A 268 -10.62 19.29 20.31
N SER A 269 -9.55 19.21 19.50
CA SER A 269 -9.48 18.30 18.35
C SER A 269 -9.55 16.83 18.76
N ILE A 270 -9.18 16.54 20.00
CA ILE A 270 -9.08 15.19 20.55
C ILE A 270 -10.33 14.86 21.41
N LYS A 271 -11.31 15.74 21.48
CA LYS A 271 -12.57 15.56 22.24
C LYS A 271 -13.51 14.45 21.69
N ARG A 272 -13.00 13.50 20.93
CA ARG A 272 -13.76 12.28 20.63
C ARG A 272 -13.03 11.08 21.24
N PRO A 273 -13.21 10.80 22.53
CA PRO A 273 -12.72 9.58 23.18
C PRO A 273 -13.25 8.30 22.48
N ASP A 274 -14.27 8.43 21.63
CA ASP A 274 -14.85 7.34 20.86
C ASP A 274 -14.10 7.01 19.54
N ARG A 275 -13.05 7.77 19.18
CA ARG A 275 -12.32 7.52 17.93
C ARG A 275 -11.05 6.71 18.17
N TYR A 276 -10.97 5.56 17.51
CA TYR A 276 -9.76 4.73 17.50
C TYR A 276 -8.60 5.44 16.81
N TYR A 277 -7.40 5.26 17.36
CA TYR A 277 -6.16 5.69 16.74
C TYR A 277 -5.83 4.78 15.54
N VAL A 278 -5.72 5.35 14.33
CA VAL A 278 -5.39 4.63 13.09
C VAL A 278 -6.12 3.28 12.97
N PRO A 279 -7.48 3.26 12.94
CA PRO A 279 -8.25 2.02 13.09
C PRO A 279 -8.00 0.98 11.99
N ALA A 280 -7.67 1.39 10.76
CA ALA A 280 -7.32 0.49 9.66
C ALA A 280 -5.84 0.06 9.67
N GLY A 281 -5.07 0.49 10.70
CA GLY A 281 -3.68 0.10 10.91
C GLY A 281 -2.70 0.79 9.98
N GLN A 282 -1.42 0.43 10.12
CA GLN A 282 -0.34 1.00 9.33
C GLN A 282 0.06 0.11 8.15
N SER A 283 0.68 0.74 7.16
CA SER A 283 1.27 0.07 5.99
C SER A 283 2.59 0.73 5.60
N THR A 284 3.37 0.04 4.78
CA THR A 284 4.64 0.55 4.25
C THR A 284 4.81 0.16 2.80
N GLN A 285 5.79 0.77 2.13
CA GLN A 285 6.13 0.49 0.74
C GLN A 285 7.65 0.33 0.60
N MET A 286 8.06 -0.59 -0.26
CA MET A 286 9.44 -0.79 -0.71
C MET A 286 9.52 -0.68 -2.23
N ILE A 287 10.61 -0.07 -2.71
CA ILE A 287 10.97 0.02 -4.12
C ILE A 287 11.76 -1.23 -4.48
N VAL A 288 11.48 -1.82 -5.64
CA VAL A 288 12.07 -3.08 -6.09
C VAL A 288 12.94 -2.83 -7.32
N GLY A 289 14.21 -3.16 -7.25
CA GLY A 289 15.13 -3.06 -8.38
C GLY A 289 15.78 -1.69 -8.57
N ALA A 290 15.69 -0.78 -7.58
CA ALA A 290 16.44 0.47 -7.59
C ALA A 290 17.91 0.27 -7.17
N THR A 291 18.18 -0.78 -6.41
CA THR A 291 19.47 -1.14 -5.84
C THR A 291 19.66 -2.67 -5.93
N GLY A 292 20.78 -3.17 -5.49
CA GLY A 292 21.19 -4.56 -5.68
C GLY A 292 20.55 -5.58 -4.73
N GLU A 293 19.48 -5.23 -4.00
CA GLU A 293 18.86 -6.13 -3.04
C GLU A 293 18.21 -7.34 -3.71
N SER A 294 18.40 -8.50 -3.09
CA SER A 294 17.76 -9.75 -3.49
C SER A 294 16.30 -9.81 -3.05
N ASP A 295 15.50 -10.68 -3.69
CA ASP A 295 14.13 -10.94 -3.26
C ASP A 295 14.07 -11.51 -1.85
N TYR A 296 15.07 -12.34 -1.48
CA TYR A 296 15.19 -12.89 -0.12
C TYR A 296 15.32 -11.79 0.94
N GLN A 297 16.15 -10.78 0.68
CA GLN A 297 16.28 -9.62 1.57
C GLN A 297 14.96 -8.84 1.68
N ILE A 298 14.28 -8.63 0.54
CA ILE A 298 13.01 -7.89 0.49
C ILE A 298 11.93 -8.62 1.29
N ILE A 299 11.72 -9.94 1.08
CA ILE A 299 10.67 -10.68 1.79
C ILE A 299 11.01 -10.91 3.26
N SER A 300 12.29 -11.05 3.61
CA SER A 300 12.74 -11.14 5.01
C SER A 300 12.45 -9.86 5.77
N VAL A 301 12.67 -8.70 5.15
CA VAL A 301 12.31 -7.40 5.73
C VAL A 301 10.78 -7.27 5.81
N ALA A 302 10.03 -7.71 4.80
CA ALA A 302 8.57 -7.70 4.84
C ALA A 302 8.02 -8.56 5.99
N GLU A 303 8.55 -9.76 6.19
CA GLU A 303 8.20 -10.63 7.31
C GLU A 303 8.47 -9.95 8.66
N ALA A 304 9.64 -9.31 8.80
CA ALA A 304 9.97 -8.54 9.98
C ALA A 304 9.02 -7.34 10.21
N MET A 305 8.56 -6.67 9.15
CA MET A 305 7.57 -5.60 9.25
C MET A 305 6.22 -6.12 9.75
N TYR A 306 5.75 -7.27 9.29
CA TYR A 306 4.54 -7.91 9.79
C TYR A 306 4.67 -8.31 11.27
N ASN A 307 5.75 -9.00 11.62
CA ASN A 307 5.94 -9.58 12.94
C ASN A 307 6.29 -8.56 14.03
N ARG A 308 7.11 -7.56 13.69
CA ARG A 308 7.66 -6.60 14.68
C ARG A 308 6.91 -5.27 14.72
N PHE A 309 6.22 -4.87 13.65
CA PHE A 309 5.55 -3.58 13.54
C PHE A 309 4.03 -3.69 13.33
N ASP A 310 3.44 -4.90 13.36
CA ASP A 310 2.01 -5.16 13.11
C ASP A 310 1.51 -4.47 11.81
N MET A 311 2.33 -4.48 10.77
CA MET A 311 1.94 -3.91 9.49
C MET A 311 0.73 -4.66 8.92
N LYS A 312 -0.21 -3.93 8.35
CA LYS A 312 -1.36 -4.55 7.66
C LYS A 312 -1.03 -4.89 6.21
N ARG A 313 -0.12 -4.13 5.60
CA ARG A 313 0.32 -4.35 4.23
C ARG A 313 1.74 -3.80 4.02
N VAL A 314 2.53 -4.55 3.29
CA VAL A 314 3.74 -4.10 2.62
C VAL A 314 3.42 -3.99 1.13
N PHE A 315 3.70 -2.85 0.53
CA PHE A 315 3.56 -2.61 -0.90
C PHE A 315 4.94 -2.72 -1.56
N TYR A 316 4.96 -3.29 -2.74
CA TYR A 316 6.14 -3.39 -3.59
C TYR A 316 5.92 -2.53 -4.82
N SER A 317 6.93 -1.79 -5.25
CA SER A 317 6.87 -0.93 -6.41
C SER A 317 8.08 -1.18 -7.29
N ALA A 318 7.86 -1.66 -8.50
CA ALA A 318 8.92 -1.79 -9.48
C ALA A 318 9.54 -0.41 -9.75
N PHE A 319 10.86 -0.34 -9.69
CA PHE A 319 11.59 0.89 -9.92
C PHE A 319 11.51 1.33 -11.38
N VAL A 320 11.20 2.60 -11.57
CA VAL A 320 11.26 3.28 -12.88
C VAL A 320 12.26 4.42 -12.77
N ASN A 321 13.28 4.43 -13.63
CA ASN A 321 14.27 5.50 -13.64
C ASN A 321 13.74 6.74 -14.37
N VAL A 322 12.79 7.43 -13.74
CA VAL A 322 12.13 8.63 -14.30
C VAL A 322 13.06 9.81 -14.49
N ASN A 323 14.15 9.85 -13.74
CA ASN A 323 15.11 10.95 -13.75
C ASN A 323 16.28 10.71 -14.70
N MET A 324 16.33 9.55 -15.38
CA MET A 324 17.43 9.14 -16.24
C MET A 324 18.80 9.23 -15.53
N ASP A 325 18.81 8.97 -14.21
CA ASP A 325 20.00 9.02 -13.37
C ASP A 325 20.91 7.82 -13.70
N GLU A 326 22.10 8.08 -14.22
CA GLU A 326 23.07 7.05 -14.64
C GLU A 326 23.60 6.22 -13.47
N SER A 327 23.52 6.73 -12.24
CA SER A 327 23.90 5.99 -11.04
C SER A 327 22.90 4.94 -10.61
N LEU A 328 21.72 4.88 -11.26
CA LEU A 328 20.63 3.95 -10.98
C LEU A 328 20.38 3.02 -12.18
N PRO A 329 19.93 1.79 -11.92
CA PRO A 329 19.59 0.84 -12.99
C PRO A 329 18.39 1.31 -13.81
N GLY A 330 18.16 0.65 -14.95
CA GLY A 330 16.91 0.74 -15.70
C GLY A 330 16.89 1.78 -16.82
N ILE A 331 18.01 2.46 -17.13
CA ILE A 331 18.06 3.28 -18.35
C ILE A 331 17.95 2.36 -19.57
N GLY A 332 16.91 2.58 -20.37
CA GLY A 332 16.63 1.75 -21.55
C GLY A 332 16.14 0.32 -21.25
N GLN A 333 15.86 0.01 -19.98
CA GLN A 333 15.31 -1.29 -19.58
C GLN A 333 13.90 -1.14 -19.02
N PRO A 334 13.00 -2.10 -19.26
CA PRO A 334 11.66 -2.06 -18.68
C PRO A 334 11.72 -2.24 -17.16
N PRO A 335 10.75 -1.64 -16.40
CA PRO A 335 10.64 -1.85 -14.96
C PRO A 335 10.53 -3.34 -14.61
N PRO A 336 11.04 -3.78 -13.44
CA PRO A 336 11.02 -5.19 -13.04
C PRO A 336 9.62 -5.63 -12.54
N LEU A 337 8.57 -5.47 -13.36
CA LEU A 337 7.18 -5.77 -13.02
C LEU A 337 6.95 -7.24 -12.68
N LYS A 338 7.66 -8.17 -13.33
CA LYS A 338 7.56 -9.59 -13.01
C LYS A 338 8.06 -9.88 -11.60
N ARG A 339 9.18 -9.26 -11.21
CA ARG A 339 9.76 -9.35 -9.88
C ARG A 339 8.82 -8.78 -8.82
N GLU A 340 8.24 -7.61 -9.07
CA GLU A 340 7.20 -7.03 -8.21
C GLU A 340 6.03 -8.00 -8.02
N HIS A 341 5.53 -8.59 -9.11
CA HIS A 341 4.43 -9.54 -9.08
C HIS A 341 4.78 -10.79 -8.26
N ARG A 342 6.00 -11.34 -8.39
CA ARG A 342 6.46 -12.47 -7.58
C ARG A 342 6.54 -12.13 -6.10
N LEU A 343 7.01 -10.95 -5.76
CA LEU A 343 7.05 -10.47 -4.37
C LEU A 343 5.63 -10.35 -3.77
N TYR A 344 4.65 -9.83 -4.52
CA TYR A 344 3.24 -9.85 -4.07
C TYR A 344 2.69 -11.25 -3.89
N GLN A 345 3.06 -12.21 -4.75
CA GLN A 345 2.65 -13.61 -4.58
C GLN A 345 3.28 -14.22 -3.33
N ALA A 346 4.57 -13.98 -3.08
CA ALA A 346 5.26 -14.42 -1.88
C ALA A 346 4.68 -13.80 -0.60
N ASP A 347 4.41 -12.49 -0.63
CA ASP A 347 3.72 -11.78 0.46
C ASP A 347 2.38 -12.43 0.81
N PHE A 348 1.61 -12.80 -0.21
CA PHE A 348 0.34 -13.51 -0.02
C PHE A 348 0.53 -14.88 0.64
N LEU A 349 1.56 -15.64 0.26
CA LEU A 349 1.89 -16.94 0.86
C LEU A 349 2.29 -16.78 2.34
N MET A 350 3.12 -15.78 2.66
CA MET A 350 3.51 -15.53 4.04
C MET A 350 2.32 -15.13 4.93
N ARG A 351 1.46 -14.25 4.44
CA ARG A 351 0.34 -13.71 5.24
C ARG A 351 -0.82 -14.68 5.42
N PHE A 352 -1.11 -15.52 4.44
CA PHE A 352 -2.35 -16.32 4.43
C PHE A 352 -2.13 -17.82 4.38
N TYR A 353 -0.93 -18.29 4.00
CA TYR A 353 -0.64 -19.72 3.86
C TYR A 353 0.37 -20.24 4.90
N GLY A 354 0.88 -19.35 5.75
CA GLY A 354 1.80 -19.70 6.82
C GLY A 354 3.21 -20.04 6.35
N PHE A 355 3.61 -19.57 5.16
CA PHE A 355 5.00 -19.63 4.72
C PHE A 355 5.85 -18.61 5.47
N LYS A 356 7.12 -18.92 5.67
CA LYS A 356 8.14 -17.99 6.14
C LYS A 356 9.03 -17.56 4.99
N ALA A 357 9.65 -16.39 5.12
CA ALA A 357 10.59 -15.90 4.10
C ALA A 357 11.72 -16.91 3.82
N GLY A 358 12.31 -17.48 4.89
CA GLY A 358 13.37 -18.46 4.79
C GLY A 358 12.96 -19.84 4.26
N GLU A 359 11.64 -20.12 4.12
CA GLU A 359 11.15 -21.32 3.41
C GLU A 359 11.05 -21.07 1.91
N LEU A 360 10.70 -19.83 1.51
CA LEU A 360 10.50 -19.49 0.10
C LEU A 360 11.81 -19.24 -0.64
N LEU A 361 12.76 -18.59 0.03
CA LEU A 361 14.09 -18.28 -0.51
C LEU A 361 15.16 -18.43 0.58
N SER A 362 16.43 -18.55 0.17
CA SER A 362 17.58 -18.70 1.05
C SER A 362 18.75 -17.84 0.56
N GLU A 363 19.86 -17.87 1.29
CA GLU A 363 21.10 -17.19 0.86
C GLU A 363 21.68 -17.80 -0.43
N ASP A 364 21.46 -19.11 -0.66
CA ASP A 364 21.91 -19.81 -1.87
C ASP A 364 20.95 -19.60 -3.06
N ASN A 365 19.66 -19.39 -2.77
CA ASN A 365 18.63 -19.15 -3.78
C ASN A 365 17.89 -17.87 -3.46
N GLN A 366 18.49 -16.74 -3.85
CA GLN A 366 18.10 -15.41 -3.37
C GLN A 366 16.94 -14.78 -4.14
N ASN A 367 16.59 -15.25 -5.33
CA ASN A 367 15.60 -14.59 -6.17
C ASN A 367 14.52 -15.55 -6.67
N PHE A 368 13.31 -15.04 -6.85
CA PHE A 368 12.22 -15.81 -7.43
C PHE A 368 12.44 -16.07 -8.93
N ASN A 369 11.91 -17.20 -9.36
CA ASN A 369 11.90 -17.56 -10.76
C ASN A 369 10.90 -16.69 -11.54
N ASP A 370 11.32 -16.18 -12.69
CA ASP A 370 10.47 -15.32 -13.54
C ASP A 370 9.32 -16.10 -14.19
N TYR A 371 9.45 -17.42 -14.37
CA TYR A 371 8.53 -18.24 -15.17
C TYR A 371 7.50 -19.00 -14.35
N ILE A 372 7.83 -19.40 -13.13
CA ILE A 372 6.92 -20.11 -12.22
C ILE A 372 6.62 -19.26 -10.98
N ASP A 373 5.44 -19.46 -10.39
CA ASP A 373 5.08 -18.71 -9.18
C ASP A 373 5.86 -19.21 -7.95
N PRO A 374 6.00 -18.37 -6.89
CA PRO A 374 6.79 -18.74 -5.70
C PRO A 374 6.34 -20.04 -5.02
N LYS A 375 5.05 -20.38 -5.07
CA LYS A 375 4.55 -21.63 -4.48
C LYS A 375 4.96 -22.85 -5.30
N CYS A 376 4.90 -22.73 -6.63
CA CYS A 376 5.41 -23.76 -7.53
C CYS A 376 6.92 -23.93 -7.38
N GLN A 377 7.67 -22.83 -7.30
CA GLN A 377 9.12 -22.86 -7.08
C GLN A 377 9.47 -23.59 -5.77
N TRP A 378 8.80 -23.24 -4.68
CA TRP A 378 8.98 -23.93 -3.40
C TRP A 378 8.68 -25.43 -3.51
N SER A 379 7.55 -25.79 -4.12
CA SER A 379 7.13 -27.20 -4.21
C SER A 379 8.06 -28.05 -5.08
N VAL A 380 8.62 -27.48 -6.14
CA VAL A 380 9.61 -28.16 -6.99
C VAL A 380 10.93 -28.37 -6.23
N GLY A 381 11.34 -27.41 -5.41
CA GLY A 381 12.53 -27.55 -4.56
C GLY A 381 12.35 -28.45 -3.33
N HIS A 382 11.11 -28.92 -3.06
CA HIS A 382 10.78 -29.78 -1.89
C HIS A 382 9.95 -30.98 -2.31
N LEU A 383 10.42 -31.70 -3.33
CA LEU A 383 9.69 -32.86 -3.87
C LEU A 383 9.56 -34.01 -2.85
N GLU A 384 10.40 -34.04 -1.82
CA GLU A 384 10.30 -34.98 -0.70
C GLU A 384 9.00 -34.83 0.11
N CYS A 385 8.35 -33.67 0.04
CA CYS A 385 7.05 -33.42 0.67
C CYS A 385 5.85 -33.90 -0.17
N PHE A 386 6.10 -34.42 -1.36
CA PHE A 386 5.07 -34.76 -2.35
C PHE A 386 5.19 -36.23 -2.83
N PRO A 387 4.09 -36.85 -3.30
CA PRO A 387 2.75 -36.28 -3.44
C PRO A 387 1.97 -36.26 -2.13
N VAL A 388 1.06 -35.28 -2.00
CA VAL A 388 0.16 -35.08 -0.85
C VAL A 388 -1.15 -35.82 -1.11
N GLU A 389 -1.55 -36.69 -0.18
CA GLU A 389 -2.85 -37.40 -0.26
C GLU A 389 -4.00 -36.48 0.18
N ILE A 390 -4.90 -36.14 -0.76
CA ILE A 390 -6.00 -35.22 -0.54
C ILE A 390 -6.98 -35.66 0.55
N MET A 391 -7.17 -36.98 0.68
CA MET A 391 -8.14 -37.55 1.63
C MET A 391 -7.71 -37.42 3.07
N THR A 392 -6.40 -37.39 3.36
CA THR A 392 -5.85 -37.45 4.73
C THR A 392 -5.11 -36.19 5.18
N ALA A 393 -4.49 -35.47 4.25
CA ALA A 393 -3.62 -34.32 4.56
C ALA A 393 -4.33 -33.24 5.37
N ASP A 394 -3.63 -32.60 6.31
CA ASP A 394 -4.13 -31.50 7.11
C ASP A 394 -4.28 -30.21 6.30
N TYR A 395 -4.86 -29.18 6.94
CA TYR A 395 -5.16 -27.90 6.30
C TYR A 395 -3.91 -27.21 5.75
N TYR A 396 -2.84 -27.16 6.52
CA TYR A 396 -1.60 -26.45 6.14
C TYR A 396 -0.81 -27.21 5.09
N THR A 397 -0.78 -28.55 5.16
CA THR A 397 -0.18 -29.40 4.13
C THR A 397 -0.89 -29.22 2.78
N LEU A 398 -2.22 -29.19 2.77
CA LEU A 398 -2.99 -28.89 1.55
C LEU A 398 -2.71 -27.49 1.00
N LEU A 399 -2.50 -26.49 1.87
CA LEU A 399 -2.12 -25.15 1.44
C LEU A 399 -0.72 -25.08 0.80
N ARG A 400 0.15 -26.01 1.06
CA ARG A 400 1.49 -26.11 0.43
C ARG A 400 1.41 -26.54 -1.03
N VAL A 401 0.35 -27.25 -1.42
CA VAL A 401 0.19 -27.78 -2.78
C VAL A 401 -0.10 -26.65 -3.78
N PRO A 402 0.68 -26.54 -4.89
CA PRO A 402 0.38 -25.60 -5.99
C PRO A 402 -1.03 -25.79 -6.54
N GLY A 403 -1.70 -24.68 -6.85
CA GLY A 403 -3.06 -24.72 -7.39
C GLY A 403 -4.18 -24.95 -6.36
N ILE A 404 -3.85 -25.17 -5.07
CA ILE A 404 -4.82 -25.30 -3.98
C ILE A 404 -4.80 -24.03 -3.13
N GLY A 405 -5.92 -23.31 -3.07
CA GLY A 405 -6.10 -22.10 -2.27
C GLY A 405 -6.93 -22.34 -1.00
N THR A 406 -7.00 -21.35 -0.12
CA THR A 406 -7.72 -21.43 1.17
C THR A 406 -9.18 -21.88 1.02
N ASN A 407 -9.89 -21.38 0.00
CA ASN A 407 -11.26 -21.76 -0.28
C ASN A 407 -11.37 -23.22 -0.76
N SER A 408 -10.43 -23.66 -1.62
CA SER A 408 -10.38 -25.04 -2.08
C SER A 408 -10.08 -26.00 -0.95
N VAL A 409 -9.13 -25.67 -0.06
CA VAL A 409 -8.82 -26.49 1.14
C VAL A 409 -10.05 -26.64 2.03
N ARG A 410 -10.75 -25.57 2.33
CA ARG A 410 -11.97 -25.63 3.16
C ARG A 410 -13.04 -26.54 2.55
N ARG A 411 -13.24 -26.44 1.21
CA ARG A 411 -14.17 -27.30 0.48
C ARG A 411 -13.73 -28.76 0.49
N ILE A 412 -12.46 -29.03 0.26
CA ILE A 412 -11.87 -30.40 0.29
C ILE A 412 -12.10 -31.01 1.68
N ILE A 413 -11.68 -30.33 2.75
CA ILE A 413 -11.81 -30.87 4.13
C ILE A 413 -13.27 -31.12 4.49
N LYS A 414 -14.20 -30.29 4.03
CA LYS A 414 -15.64 -30.53 4.25
C LYS A 414 -16.15 -31.72 3.45
N ALA A 415 -15.84 -31.80 2.16
CA ALA A 415 -16.39 -32.81 1.26
C ALA A 415 -15.86 -34.21 1.53
N ARG A 416 -14.55 -34.36 1.83
CA ARG A 416 -13.93 -35.68 2.10
C ARG A 416 -14.49 -36.40 3.33
N LYS A 417 -15.20 -35.69 4.23
CA LYS A 417 -15.91 -36.30 5.37
C LYS A 417 -17.13 -37.13 4.94
N HIS A 418 -17.65 -36.89 3.75
CA HIS A 418 -18.90 -37.48 3.26
C HIS A 418 -18.72 -38.41 2.08
N ALA A 419 -17.64 -38.22 1.30
CA ALA A 419 -17.38 -39.03 0.11
C ALA A 419 -15.90 -39.06 -0.24
N LYS A 420 -15.47 -40.12 -0.97
CA LYS A 420 -14.16 -40.12 -1.64
C LYS A 420 -14.16 -39.10 -2.76
N LEU A 421 -13.10 -38.31 -2.84
CA LEU A 421 -12.97 -37.25 -3.84
C LEU A 421 -12.20 -37.75 -5.05
N SER A 422 -12.63 -37.31 -6.22
CA SER A 422 -11.93 -37.52 -7.49
C SER A 422 -11.28 -36.24 -7.97
N PHE A 423 -10.36 -36.32 -8.94
CA PHE A 423 -9.76 -35.13 -9.58
C PHE A 423 -10.83 -34.22 -10.22
N THR A 424 -11.92 -34.80 -10.72
CA THR A 424 -13.05 -34.03 -11.26
C THR A 424 -13.73 -33.21 -10.17
N ASP A 425 -13.87 -33.76 -8.98
CA ASP A 425 -14.46 -33.04 -7.84
C ASP A 425 -13.54 -31.92 -7.36
N LEU A 426 -12.23 -32.18 -7.31
CA LEU A 426 -11.23 -31.14 -6.99
C LEU A 426 -11.31 -29.94 -7.94
N LYS A 427 -11.48 -30.21 -9.25
CA LYS A 427 -11.66 -29.14 -10.25
C LYS A 427 -12.92 -28.29 -9.96
N LYS A 428 -14.05 -28.94 -9.62
CA LYS A 428 -15.31 -28.26 -9.24
C LYS A 428 -15.16 -27.47 -7.94
N MET A 429 -14.27 -27.88 -7.03
CA MET A 429 -13.95 -27.18 -5.78
C MET A 429 -13.01 -25.98 -5.97
N GLY A 430 -12.54 -25.73 -7.20
CA GLY A 430 -11.69 -24.60 -7.53
C GLY A 430 -10.19 -24.88 -7.42
N VAL A 431 -9.80 -26.16 -7.44
CA VAL A 431 -8.39 -26.55 -7.55
C VAL A 431 -7.91 -26.33 -8.98
N VAL A 432 -6.78 -25.66 -9.14
CA VAL A 432 -6.11 -25.46 -10.44
C VAL A 432 -5.31 -26.72 -10.77
N LEU A 433 -5.99 -27.72 -11.34
CA LEU A 433 -5.41 -29.05 -11.58
C LEU A 433 -4.13 -29.01 -12.42
N LYS A 434 -4.03 -28.12 -13.40
CA LYS A 434 -2.82 -27.98 -14.23
C LYS A 434 -1.54 -27.70 -13.43
N ARG A 435 -1.67 -27.17 -12.19
CA ARG A 435 -0.57 -26.97 -11.25
C ARG A 435 -0.50 -28.08 -10.21
N ALA A 436 -1.67 -28.54 -9.70
CA ALA A 436 -1.75 -29.45 -8.58
C ALA A 436 -1.44 -30.91 -8.94
N LEU A 437 -1.70 -31.36 -10.17
CA LEU A 437 -1.67 -32.76 -10.58
C LEU A 437 -0.32 -33.48 -10.36
N TYR A 438 0.78 -32.72 -10.34
CA TYR A 438 2.12 -33.25 -10.09
C TYR A 438 2.40 -33.51 -8.60
N PHE A 439 1.61 -32.93 -7.71
CA PHE A 439 1.90 -32.84 -6.28
C PHE A 439 0.86 -33.51 -5.40
N ILE A 440 -0.18 -34.15 -5.99
CA ILE A 440 -1.26 -34.77 -5.21
C ILE A 440 -1.61 -36.18 -5.65
N THR A 441 -2.14 -36.91 -4.67
CA THR A 441 -2.87 -38.18 -4.90
C THR A 441 -4.31 -38.05 -4.42
N CYS A 442 -5.20 -38.79 -5.06
CA CYS A 442 -6.59 -38.96 -4.64
C CYS A 442 -6.82 -40.47 -4.47
N ASP A 443 -7.17 -40.90 -3.26
CA ASP A 443 -7.35 -42.32 -2.90
C ASP A 443 -6.13 -43.18 -3.30
N GLY A 444 -4.92 -42.65 -2.99
CA GLY A 444 -3.64 -43.29 -3.25
C GLY A 444 -3.16 -43.26 -4.71
N ARG A 445 -3.85 -42.58 -5.61
CA ARG A 445 -3.51 -42.56 -7.05
C ARG A 445 -3.23 -41.17 -7.55
N MET A 446 -2.16 -41.00 -8.32
CA MET A 446 -1.94 -39.77 -9.12
C MET A 446 -2.86 -39.76 -10.34
N MET A 447 -3.18 -38.53 -10.84
CA MET A 447 -3.97 -38.38 -12.05
C MET A 447 -3.32 -38.97 -13.29
N TYR A 448 -2.01 -38.83 -13.39
CA TYR A 448 -1.16 -39.39 -14.39
C TYR A 448 0.05 -40.03 -13.70
N ASN A 449 0.60 -41.08 -14.24
CA ASN A 449 1.85 -41.66 -13.75
C ASN A 449 3.03 -40.74 -14.09
N THR A 450 3.25 -39.74 -13.23
CA THR A 450 4.19 -38.65 -13.44
C THR A 450 5.46 -38.91 -12.65
N LYS A 451 6.62 -38.82 -13.29
CA LYS A 451 7.90 -38.85 -12.59
C LYS A 451 8.05 -37.57 -11.74
N LEU A 452 8.32 -37.74 -10.45
CA LEU A 452 8.66 -36.64 -9.54
C LEU A 452 10.12 -36.22 -9.79
N ASP A 453 10.30 -35.42 -10.81
CA ASP A 453 11.59 -34.89 -11.25
C ASP A 453 11.47 -33.39 -11.43
N GLU A 454 12.40 -32.66 -10.85
CA GLU A 454 12.39 -31.17 -10.81
C GLU A 454 12.34 -30.58 -12.21
N SER A 455 13.24 -31.04 -13.09
CA SER A 455 13.36 -30.50 -14.46
C SER A 455 12.11 -30.79 -15.29
N TYR A 456 11.55 -32.02 -15.12
CA TYR A 456 10.33 -32.44 -15.80
C TYR A 456 9.14 -31.58 -15.37
N ILE A 457 8.90 -31.44 -14.06
CA ILE A 457 7.76 -30.71 -13.50
C ILE A 457 7.88 -29.23 -13.85
N THR A 458 9.05 -28.62 -13.68
CA THR A 458 9.29 -27.21 -14.01
C THR A 458 8.97 -26.90 -15.47
N ARG A 459 9.46 -27.73 -16.40
CA ARG A 459 9.18 -27.55 -17.84
C ARG A 459 7.69 -27.61 -18.15
N HIS A 460 6.95 -28.54 -17.53
CA HIS A 460 5.52 -28.67 -17.75
C HIS A 460 4.71 -27.55 -17.08
N LEU A 461 5.14 -27.05 -15.92
CA LEU A 461 4.53 -25.88 -15.30
C LEU A 461 4.66 -24.64 -16.17
N ILE A 462 5.85 -24.40 -16.73
CA ILE A 462 6.11 -23.27 -17.64
C ILE A 462 5.24 -23.40 -18.89
N TYR A 463 5.23 -24.58 -19.53
CA TYR A 463 4.43 -24.84 -20.73
C TYR A 463 2.94 -24.64 -20.50
N ASN A 464 2.41 -25.14 -19.37
CA ASN A 464 0.99 -25.03 -19.04
C ASN A 464 0.55 -23.60 -18.68
N GLU A 465 1.46 -22.76 -18.23
CA GLU A 465 1.15 -21.35 -17.94
C GLU A 465 1.24 -20.45 -19.16
N ARG A 466 2.07 -20.82 -20.15
CA ARG A 466 2.34 -20.01 -21.34
C ARG A 466 2.53 -20.89 -22.58
N PRO A 467 1.46 -21.51 -23.12
CA PRO A 467 1.56 -22.31 -24.34
C PRO A 467 2.11 -21.51 -25.53
N ASP A 468 1.86 -20.20 -25.59
CA ASP A 468 2.25 -19.34 -26.72
C ASP A 468 3.61 -18.65 -26.58
N THR A 469 4.19 -18.62 -25.37
CA THR A 469 5.47 -17.90 -25.13
C THR A 469 6.71 -18.69 -25.51
N MET A 470 6.62 -20.01 -25.68
CA MET A 470 7.73 -20.78 -26.26
C MET A 470 7.91 -20.51 -27.76
N LEU A 471 6.85 -20.08 -28.44
CA LEU A 471 6.87 -19.64 -29.86
C LEU A 471 7.26 -18.16 -29.99
N LEU A 472 7.20 -17.37 -28.89
CA LEU A 472 7.50 -15.95 -28.84
C LEU A 472 8.84 -15.63 -28.17
N ALA A 473 9.66 -16.63 -27.80
CA ALA A 473 10.97 -16.41 -27.22
C ALA A 473 11.94 -15.69 -28.17
N ASP A 474 11.60 -15.59 -29.44
CA ASP A 474 12.40 -14.87 -30.45
C ASP A 474 11.93 -13.44 -30.76
N ASN A 475 10.80 -12.96 -30.22
CA ASN A 475 10.40 -11.59 -30.54
C ASN A 475 9.54 -10.94 -29.44
N LYS A 476 10.11 -9.89 -28.89
CA LYS A 476 9.52 -8.78 -28.13
C LYS A 476 8.89 -9.13 -26.79
N SER A 477 9.57 -8.66 -25.76
CA SER A 477 9.05 -8.40 -24.43
C SER A 477 7.57 -8.00 -24.47
N CYS A 478 6.67 -8.86 -23.98
CA CYS A 478 5.37 -8.41 -23.54
C CYS A 478 5.59 -7.56 -22.29
N THR A 479 5.97 -6.34 -22.48
CA THR A 479 5.83 -5.29 -21.48
C THR A 479 4.35 -5.09 -21.30
N TYR A 480 3.81 -5.41 -20.14
CA TYR A 480 2.70 -4.65 -19.60
C TYR A 480 3.29 -3.28 -19.27
N GLU A 481 3.42 -2.44 -20.26
CA GLU A 481 3.54 -1.03 -20.04
C GLU A 481 2.32 -0.64 -19.22
N GLN A 482 2.54 -0.03 -18.09
CA GLN A 482 1.54 0.78 -17.43
C GLN A 482 1.34 1.95 -18.41
N MET A 483 0.43 1.73 -19.39
CA MET A 483 0.19 2.70 -20.44
C MET A 483 -0.21 3.99 -19.76
N SER A 484 0.59 5.01 -19.95
CA SER A 484 0.23 6.38 -19.64
C SER A 484 -1.03 6.71 -20.41
N ILE A 485 -1.94 7.45 -19.78
CA ILE A 485 -3.13 8.02 -20.44
C ILE A 485 -2.79 8.77 -21.74
N PHE A 486 -1.56 9.24 -21.87
CA PHE A 486 -1.07 9.96 -23.04
C PHE A 486 -0.71 9.05 -24.22
N ASP A 487 -0.48 7.74 -23.97
CA ASP A 487 -0.16 6.78 -25.04
C ASP A 487 -1.41 6.40 -25.85
N PHE A 488 -2.62 6.66 -25.32
CA PHE A 488 -3.89 6.47 -26.02
C PHE A 488 -4.39 7.72 -26.79
N ILE A 489 -3.69 8.85 -26.71
CA ILE A 489 -4.10 10.11 -27.36
C ILE A 489 -3.34 10.34 -28.70
N SER A 490 -2.36 9.50 -29.02
CA SER A 490 -1.50 9.63 -30.21
C SER A 490 -1.79 8.64 -31.34
N GLU A 491 -2.95 7.94 -31.33
CA GLU A 491 -3.52 7.22 -32.51
C GLU A 491 -4.87 7.79 -32.91
#